data_b807051f7db024ff77a2a08008b2eec5
#
_entry.id   b807051f7db024ff77a2a08008b2eec5
#
_cell.length_a   1.000
_cell.length_b   1.000
_cell.length_c   1.000
_cell.angle_alpha   90.00
_cell.angle_beta   90.00
_cell.angle_gamma   90.00
#
_symmetry.space_group_name_H-M   'P 1'
#
loop_
_entity.id
_entity.type
_entity.pdbx_description
1 polymer ?
#
loop_
_entity_poly.entity_id
_entity_poly.type
_entity_poly.pdbx_seq_one_letter_code
_entity_poly.pdbx_strand_id
1 'polypeptide(L)'
;MKKEFKVIAQIIQNNKRVLDVGCSDGILMEYLKSNQNNDVRGLEPEKNDVQKCIAKGLSVIEGDAEKELIQFPEKSFDYVVLSQTLQAFLYPEKVLNQLLRIGKQTIVSIPNFGYWKVRLHLLFKGTMPITKNLPNEWYNTCLLYTSDAADE
;
A
#
# COMPACT_ATOMS: atom_id res chain seq x y z
N MET A 1 9.00 -1.71 -13.65
CA MET A 1 8.31 -2.22 -12.45
C MET A 1 9.27 -2.21 -11.26
N LYS A 2 8.83 -1.72 -10.09
CA LYS A 2 9.64 -1.71 -8.86
C LYS A 2 10.03 -3.13 -8.46
N LYS A 3 11.21 -3.31 -7.81
CA LYS A 3 11.68 -4.65 -7.35
C LYS A 3 10.67 -5.34 -6.42
N GLU A 4 10.07 -4.57 -5.55
CA GLU A 4 9.05 -4.97 -4.60
C GLU A 4 7.82 -5.58 -5.29
N PHE A 5 7.30 -4.95 -6.36
CA PHE A 5 6.17 -5.48 -7.12
C PHE A 5 6.48 -6.83 -7.78
N LYS A 6 7.74 -7.06 -8.16
CA LYS A 6 8.17 -8.37 -8.66
C LYS A 6 8.08 -9.45 -7.58
N VAL A 7 8.50 -9.11 -6.36
CA VAL A 7 8.42 -10.04 -5.21
C VAL A 7 6.96 -10.33 -4.86
N ILE A 8 6.12 -9.30 -4.77
CA ILE A 8 4.69 -9.46 -4.51
C ILE A 8 4.05 -10.35 -5.58
N ALA A 9 4.32 -10.09 -6.86
CA ALA A 9 3.79 -10.86 -7.95
C ALA A 9 4.25 -12.33 -7.96
N GLN A 10 5.44 -12.64 -7.45
CA GLN A 10 5.92 -14.02 -7.29
C GLN A 10 5.20 -14.80 -6.19
N ILE A 11 4.67 -14.11 -5.18
CA ILE A 11 3.91 -14.73 -4.08
C ILE A 11 2.48 -15.02 -4.54
N ILE A 12 1.90 -14.15 -5.36
CA ILE A 12 0.52 -14.26 -5.82
C ILE A 12 0.42 -15.33 -6.91
N GLN A 13 -0.46 -16.30 -6.71
CA GLN A 13 -0.74 -17.33 -7.69
C GLN A 13 -1.60 -16.80 -8.86
N ASN A 14 -1.56 -17.50 -9.99
CA ASN A 14 -2.40 -17.16 -11.14
C ASN A 14 -3.89 -17.46 -10.90
N ASN A 15 -4.77 -16.77 -11.64
CA ASN A 15 -6.23 -16.94 -11.60
C ASN A 15 -6.83 -16.73 -10.20
N LYS A 16 -6.36 -15.73 -9.47
CA LYS A 16 -6.82 -15.36 -8.13
C LYS A 16 -7.52 -14.01 -8.12
N ARG A 17 -8.38 -13.81 -7.13
CA ARG A 17 -8.96 -12.50 -6.83
C ARG A 17 -8.03 -11.74 -5.90
N VAL A 18 -7.61 -10.56 -6.32
CA VAL A 18 -6.65 -9.72 -5.61
C VAL A 18 -7.25 -8.33 -5.35
N LEU A 19 -7.14 -7.84 -4.12
CA LEU A 19 -7.41 -6.46 -3.76
C LEU A 19 -6.07 -5.76 -3.52
N ASP A 20 -5.80 -4.68 -4.26
CA ASP A 20 -4.62 -3.83 -4.09
C ASP A 20 -5.04 -2.52 -3.41
N VAL A 21 -4.65 -2.34 -2.14
CA VAL A 21 -5.02 -1.19 -1.31
C VAL A 21 -3.92 -0.14 -1.36
N GLY A 22 -4.28 1.08 -1.81
CA GLY A 22 -3.31 2.12 -2.18
C GLY A 22 -2.62 1.77 -3.48
N CYS A 23 -3.40 1.43 -4.52
CA CYS A 23 -2.88 0.91 -5.78
C CYS A 23 -2.15 1.96 -6.64
N SER A 24 -2.21 3.25 -6.27
CA SER A 24 -1.60 4.36 -7.00
C SER A 24 -1.97 4.33 -8.51
N ASP A 25 -1.01 4.43 -9.41
CA ASP A 25 -1.23 4.40 -10.86
C ASP A 25 -1.53 3.02 -11.46
N GLY A 26 -1.71 1.98 -10.62
CA GLY A 26 -2.14 0.65 -11.00
C GLY A 26 -1.07 -0.23 -11.68
N ILE A 27 0.22 0.08 -11.57
CA ILE A 27 1.29 -0.70 -12.22
C ILE A 27 1.30 -2.17 -11.76
N LEU A 28 1.11 -2.42 -10.45
CA LEU A 28 1.05 -3.79 -9.93
C LEU A 28 -0.20 -4.51 -10.44
N MET A 29 -1.35 -3.84 -10.41
CA MET A 29 -2.62 -4.38 -10.90
C MET A 29 -2.54 -4.78 -12.38
N GLU A 30 -1.99 -3.90 -13.22
CA GLU A 30 -1.80 -4.14 -14.65
C GLU A 30 -0.94 -5.39 -14.89
N TYR A 31 0.15 -5.52 -14.14
CA TYR A 31 1.04 -6.68 -14.23
C TYR A 31 0.33 -7.97 -13.83
N LEU A 32 -0.36 -7.99 -12.69
CA LEU A 32 -1.08 -9.17 -12.18
C LEU A 32 -2.20 -9.61 -13.13
N LYS A 33 -2.92 -8.65 -13.70
CA LYS A 33 -3.98 -8.91 -14.69
C LYS A 33 -3.42 -9.50 -15.98
N SER A 34 -2.39 -8.86 -16.56
CA SER A 34 -1.87 -9.20 -17.88
C SER A 34 -1.01 -10.47 -17.89
N ASN A 35 -0.22 -10.71 -16.84
CA ASN A 35 0.76 -11.80 -16.82
C ASN A 35 0.31 -13.03 -16.02
N GLN A 36 -0.66 -12.87 -15.11
CA GLN A 36 -1.11 -13.95 -14.22
C GLN A 36 -2.62 -14.22 -14.34
N ASN A 37 -3.32 -13.51 -15.21
CA ASN A 37 -4.77 -13.63 -15.39
C ASN A 37 -5.56 -13.51 -14.07
N ASN A 38 -5.12 -12.62 -13.17
CA ASN A 38 -5.78 -12.37 -11.91
C ASN A 38 -6.95 -11.38 -12.09
N ASP A 39 -8.04 -11.59 -11.34
CA ASP A 39 -9.11 -10.58 -11.17
C ASP A 39 -8.65 -9.58 -10.09
N VAL A 40 -8.16 -8.43 -10.53
CA VAL A 40 -7.55 -7.44 -9.64
C VAL A 40 -8.47 -6.22 -9.50
N ARG A 41 -8.72 -5.83 -8.26
CA ARG A 41 -9.40 -4.59 -7.91
C ARG A 41 -8.48 -3.69 -7.10
N GLY A 42 -8.54 -2.39 -7.36
CA GLY A 42 -7.79 -1.38 -6.61
C GLY A 42 -8.70 -0.59 -5.68
N LEU A 43 -8.11 -0.07 -4.62
CA LEU A 43 -8.70 0.96 -3.76
C LEU A 43 -7.68 2.10 -3.63
N GLU A 44 -8.04 3.33 -4.04
CA GLU A 44 -7.13 4.47 -4.12
C GLU A 44 -7.86 5.77 -3.77
N PRO A 45 -7.36 6.57 -2.81
CA PRO A 45 -7.98 7.84 -2.47
C PRO A 45 -7.67 8.97 -3.47
N GLU A 46 -6.53 8.90 -4.18
CA GLU A 46 -6.09 10.00 -5.05
C GLU A 46 -6.77 9.92 -6.42
N LYS A 47 -7.63 10.89 -6.71
CA LYS A 47 -8.44 10.94 -7.93
C LYS A 47 -7.63 10.87 -9.22
N ASN A 48 -6.45 11.51 -9.25
CA ASN A 48 -5.60 11.50 -10.43
C ASN A 48 -5.07 10.09 -10.73
N ASP A 49 -4.74 9.33 -9.69
CA ASP A 49 -4.26 7.95 -9.83
C ASP A 49 -5.39 6.99 -10.19
N VAL A 50 -6.59 7.19 -9.63
CA VAL A 50 -7.81 6.49 -10.05
C VAL A 50 -8.07 6.68 -11.55
N GLN A 51 -7.95 7.91 -12.07
CA GLN A 51 -8.11 8.18 -13.50
C GLN A 51 -7.07 7.45 -14.36
N LYS A 52 -5.81 7.36 -13.91
CA LYS A 52 -4.76 6.58 -14.60
C LYS A 52 -5.10 5.09 -14.63
N CYS A 53 -5.61 4.54 -13.54
CA CYS A 53 -6.07 3.15 -13.48
C CYS A 53 -7.22 2.89 -14.46
N ILE A 54 -8.23 3.77 -14.48
CA ILE A 54 -9.38 3.66 -15.39
C ILE A 54 -8.92 3.74 -16.86
N ALA A 55 -8.01 4.66 -17.19
CA ALA A 55 -7.44 4.78 -18.52
C ALA A 55 -6.72 3.51 -19.01
N LYS A 56 -6.18 2.70 -18.08
CA LYS A 56 -5.59 1.38 -18.34
C LYS A 56 -6.61 0.23 -18.36
N GLY A 57 -7.90 0.49 -18.19
CA GLY A 57 -8.94 -0.53 -18.11
C GLY A 57 -8.88 -1.38 -16.84
N LEU A 58 -8.39 -0.81 -15.74
CA LEU A 58 -8.33 -1.46 -14.45
C LEU A 58 -9.57 -1.14 -13.60
N SER A 59 -10.02 -2.11 -12.81
CA SER A 59 -11.14 -1.92 -11.87
C SER A 59 -10.61 -1.30 -10.59
N VAL A 60 -10.98 -0.05 -10.32
CA VAL A 60 -10.54 0.70 -9.15
C VAL A 60 -11.72 1.40 -8.48
N ILE A 61 -11.70 1.47 -7.16
CA ILE A 61 -12.64 2.21 -6.31
C ILE A 61 -11.90 3.44 -5.79
N GLU A 62 -12.48 4.63 -6.01
CA GLU A 62 -12.00 5.86 -5.38
C GLU A 62 -12.50 5.89 -3.93
N GLY A 63 -11.59 5.93 -2.96
CA GLY A 63 -11.96 5.98 -1.56
C GLY A 63 -10.81 5.81 -0.59
N ASP A 64 -11.08 6.21 0.64
CA ASP A 64 -10.18 6.08 1.77
C ASP A 64 -10.28 4.67 2.36
N ALA A 65 -9.16 3.95 2.42
CA ALA A 65 -9.13 2.58 2.91
C ALA A 65 -9.65 2.45 4.37
N GLU A 66 -9.42 3.44 5.24
CA GLU A 66 -9.90 3.41 6.62
C GLU A 66 -11.44 3.41 6.71
N LYS A 67 -12.13 3.89 5.68
CA LYS A 67 -13.60 3.96 5.61
C LYS A 67 -14.19 2.84 4.74
N GLU A 68 -13.54 2.54 3.61
CA GLU A 68 -14.10 1.67 2.59
C GLU A 68 -13.87 0.18 2.89
N LEU A 69 -12.78 -0.20 3.57
CA LEU A 69 -12.46 -1.61 3.81
C LEU A 69 -13.56 -2.37 4.58
N ILE A 70 -14.31 -1.69 5.44
CA ILE A 70 -15.39 -2.31 6.22
C ILE A 70 -16.54 -2.84 5.33
N GLN A 71 -16.70 -2.29 4.13
CA GLN A 71 -17.77 -2.66 3.21
C GLN A 71 -17.48 -3.97 2.46
N PHE A 72 -16.22 -4.41 2.41
CA PHE A 72 -15.86 -5.64 1.72
C PHE A 72 -16.24 -6.86 2.57
N PRO A 73 -16.85 -7.90 1.95
CA PRO A 73 -17.16 -9.13 2.66
C PRO A 73 -15.92 -9.86 3.16
N GLU A 74 -16.09 -10.62 4.24
CA GLU A 74 -15.04 -11.49 4.78
C GLU A 74 -14.60 -12.53 3.74
N LYS A 75 -13.26 -12.76 3.65
CA LYS A 75 -12.63 -13.73 2.73
C LYS A 75 -13.07 -13.59 1.27
N SER A 76 -13.48 -12.38 0.86
CA SER A 76 -13.92 -12.09 -0.51
C SER A 76 -12.79 -12.08 -1.54
N PHE A 77 -11.54 -11.95 -1.10
CA PHE A 77 -10.35 -12.00 -1.96
C PHE A 77 -9.40 -13.13 -1.54
N ASP A 78 -8.70 -13.71 -2.52
CA ASP A 78 -7.67 -14.70 -2.24
C ASP A 78 -6.42 -14.04 -1.68
N TYR A 79 -6.08 -12.85 -2.20
CA TYR A 79 -4.98 -12.02 -1.72
C TYR A 79 -5.46 -10.57 -1.50
N VAL A 80 -4.99 -9.96 -0.42
CA VAL A 80 -5.07 -8.51 -0.21
C VAL A 80 -3.65 -7.98 -0.09
N VAL A 81 -3.33 -6.97 -0.88
CA VAL A 81 -2.01 -6.35 -0.94
C VAL A 81 -2.07 -4.94 -0.37
N LEU A 82 -1.12 -4.59 0.48
CA LEU A 82 -0.86 -3.24 0.95
C LEU A 82 0.63 -2.95 0.76
N SER A 83 0.96 -2.15 -0.26
CA SER A 83 2.34 -1.91 -0.64
C SER A 83 2.79 -0.50 -0.25
N GLN A 84 3.68 -0.41 0.75
CA GLN A 84 4.31 0.84 1.22
C GLN A 84 3.32 1.97 1.60
N THR A 85 2.12 1.62 2.03
CA THR A 85 1.06 2.58 2.35
C THR A 85 0.69 2.56 3.84
N LEU A 86 1.14 1.53 4.59
CA LEU A 86 0.75 1.34 6.00
C LEU A 86 1.02 2.58 6.86
N GLN A 87 2.13 3.25 6.63
CA GLN A 87 2.56 4.45 7.37
C GLN A 87 1.72 5.70 7.05
N ALA A 88 0.85 5.64 6.05
CA ALA A 88 -0.02 6.77 5.69
C ALA A 88 -1.37 6.76 6.44
N PHE A 89 -1.68 5.70 7.19
CA PHE A 89 -2.95 5.56 7.92
C PHE A 89 -2.85 6.15 9.34
N LEU A 90 -3.96 6.74 9.79
CA LEU A 90 -4.13 7.20 11.18
C LEU A 90 -4.26 6.01 12.15
N TYR A 91 -4.96 4.95 11.72
CA TYR A 91 -5.22 3.76 12.52
C TYR A 91 -4.73 2.50 11.81
N PRO A 92 -3.39 2.31 11.65
CA PRO A 92 -2.83 1.21 10.87
C PRO A 92 -3.23 -0.17 11.39
N GLU A 93 -3.42 -0.33 12.71
CA GLU A 93 -3.90 -1.57 13.31
C GLU A 93 -5.30 -1.94 12.84
N LYS A 94 -6.22 -0.95 12.79
CA LYS A 94 -7.58 -1.18 12.28
C LYS A 94 -7.57 -1.60 10.82
N VAL A 95 -6.74 -0.94 10.01
CA VAL A 95 -6.57 -1.28 8.59
C VAL A 95 -6.06 -2.71 8.47
N LEU A 96 -4.99 -3.09 9.17
CA LEU A 96 -4.45 -4.45 9.14
C LEU A 96 -5.49 -5.51 9.51
N ASN A 97 -6.28 -5.26 10.54
CA ASN A 97 -7.38 -6.16 10.94
C ASN A 97 -8.42 -6.33 9.83
N GLN A 98 -8.76 -5.25 9.11
CA GLN A 98 -9.66 -5.32 7.96
C GLN A 98 -9.04 -6.10 6.80
N LEU A 99 -7.76 -5.89 6.48
CA LEU A 99 -7.06 -6.64 5.42
C LEU A 99 -7.07 -8.15 5.72
N LEU A 100 -6.79 -8.55 6.98
CA LEU A 100 -6.82 -9.94 7.43
C LEU A 100 -8.23 -10.56 7.38
N ARG A 101 -9.26 -9.76 7.64
CA ARG A 101 -10.65 -10.17 7.51
C ARG A 101 -11.06 -10.43 6.07
N ILE A 102 -10.71 -9.50 5.16
CA ILE A 102 -11.12 -9.49 3.76
C ILE A 102 -10.38 -10.55 2.94
N GLY A 103 -9.06 -10.70 3.17
CA GLY A 103 -8.21 -11.61 2.43
C GLY A 103 -8.09 -13.00 3.06
N LYS A 104 -7.95 -14.03 2.22
CA LYS A 104 -7.47 -15.34 2.67
C LYS A 104 -5.99 -15.28 3.03
N GLN A 105 -5.23 -14.49 2.24
CA GLN A 105 -3.83 -14.16 2.49
C GLN A 105 -3.64 -12.64 2.36
N THR A 106 -2.79 -12.07 3.22
CA THR A 106 -2.50 -10.63 3.23
C THR A 106 -1.01 -10.41 3.05
N ILE A 107 -0.65 -9.59 2.09
CA ILE A 107 0.73 -9.20 1.78
C ILE A 107 0.89 -7.73 2.14
N VAL A 108 1.76 -7.44 3.10
CA VAL A 108 2.06 -6.06 3.50
C VAL A 108 3.54 -5.80 3.29
N SER A 109 3.88 -4.75 2.56
CA SER A 109 5.24 -4.27 2.46
C SER A 109 5.39 -2.92 3.16
N ILE A 110 6.48 -2.79 3.90
CA ILE A 110 6.81 -1.56 4.63
C ILE A 110 8.21 -1.08 4.23
N PRO A 111 8.47 0.25 4.25
CA PRO A 111 9.81 0.77 4.03
C PRO A 111 10.79 0.24 5.10
N ASN A 112 12.00 -0.11 4.68
CA ASN A 112 13.03 -0.54 5.61
C ASN A 112 13.73 0.67 6.25
N PHE A 113 13.19 1.18 7.35
CA PHE A 113 13.78 2.26 8.14
C PHE A 113 15.10 1.87 8.82
N GLY A 114 15.36 0.56 9.00
CA GLY A 114 16.62 0.03 9.54
C GLY A 114 17.79 0.01 8.56
N TYR A 115 17.56 0.39 7.29
CA TYR A 115 18.63 0.42 6.31
C TYR A 115 19.74 1.39 6.71
N TRP A 116 20.99 0.94 6.68
CA TRP A 116 22.12 1.67 7.26
C TRP A 116 22.30 3.10 6.74
N LYS A 117 21.98 3.38 5.47
CA LYS A 117 22.04 4.74 4.90
C LYS A 117 20.98 5.67 5.51
N VAL A 118 19.78 5.14 5.81
CA VAL A 118 18.71 5.88 6.51
C VAL A 118 19.18 6.21 7.92
N ARG A 119 19.75 5.24 8.62
CA ARG A 119 20.28 5.42 9.99
C ARG A 119 21.42 6.45 10.03
N LEU A 120 22.37 6.39 9.08
CA LEU A 120 23.43 7.39 8.98
C LEU A 120 22.90 8.78 8.65
N HIS A 121 21.92 8.89 7.76
CA HIS A 121 21.30 10.17 7.45
C HIS A 121 20.61 10.77 8.68
N LEU A 122 19.84 9.97 9.42
CA LEU A 122 19.21 10.40 10.68
C LEU A 122 20.27 10.82 11.71
N LEU A 123 21.35 10.04 11.84
CA LEU A 123 22.43 10.33 12.78
C LEU A 123 23.14 11.67 12.49
N PHE A 124 23.43 11.96 11.21
CA PHE A 124 24.23 13.13 10.83
C PHE A 124 23.40 14.37 10.53
N LYS A 125 22.15 14.20 10.05
CA LYS A 125 21.30 15.33 9.64
C LYS A 125 20.09 15.57 10.55
N GLY A 126 19.76 14.61 11.42
CA GLY A 126 18.59 14.70 12.30
C GLY A 126 17.24 14.74 11.58
N THR A 127 17.22 14.47 10.27
CA THR A 127 16.02 14.53 9.45
C THR A 127 15.81 13.22 8.70
N MET A 128 14.54 12.89 8.43
CA MET A 128 14.19 11.70 7.65
C MET A 128 14.65 11.87 6.20
N PRO A 129 15.37 10.89 5.61
CA PRO A 129 15.80 11.01 4.23
C PRO A 129 14.63 10.88 3.26
N ILE A 130 14.50 11.83 2.34
CA ILE A 130 13.60 11.70 1.20
C ILE A 130 14.28 10.79 0.18
N THR A 131 13.68 9.65 -0.10
CA THR A 131 14.18 8.67 -1.07
C THR A 131 13.07 8.26 -2.03
N LYS A 132 13.41 7.51 -3.10
CA LYS A 132 12.39 6.95 -3.99
C LYS A 132 11.37 6.04 -3.29
N ASN A 133 11.73 5.48 -2.13
CA ASN A 133 10.88 4.60 -1.33
C ASN A 133 10.24 5.34 -0.14
N LEU A 134 10.67 6.56 0.14
CA LEU A 134 10.13 7.48 1.15
C LEU A 134 9.99 8.85 0.50
N PRO A 135 8.99 9.03 -0.40
CA PRO A 135 8.88 10.24 -1.23
C PRO A 135 8.31 11.44 -0.48
N ASN A 136 7.70 11.23 0.69
CA ASN A 136 7.08 12.29 1.47
C ASN A 136 8.03 12.79 2.55
N GLU A 137 7.94 14.07 2.83
CA GLU A 137 8.58 14.67 4.00
C GLU A 137 7.90 14.14 5.27
N TRP A 138 8.66 14.01 6.37
CA TRP A 138 8.20 13.38 7.60
C TRP A 138 6.90 13.99 8.17
N TYR A 139 6.70 15.28 8.02
CA TYR A 139 5.50 15.98 8.47
C TYR A 139 4.27 15.78 7.58
N ASN A 140 4.41 15.11 6.43
CA ASN A 140 3.31 14.72 5.55
C ASN A 140 2.93 13.23 5.70
N THR A 141 3.47 12.54 6.70
CA THR A 141 3.12 11.15 7.01
C THR A 141 2.45 11.09 8.38
N CYS A 142 1.24 10.51 8.44
CA CYS A 142 0.41 10.45 9.66
C CYS A 142 1.12 9.86 10.89
N LEU A 143 2.07 8.94 10.71
CA LEU A 143 2.76 8.29 11.82
C LEU A 143 3.73 9.18 12.58
N LEU A 144 4.10 10.34 12.04
CA LEU A 144 5.06 11.24 12.68
C LEU A 144 4.37 12.31 13.52
N TYR A 145 3.08 12.52 13.34
CA TYR A 145 2.26 13.39 14.19
C TYR A 145 1.98 12.80 15.58
N THR A 146 2.07 11.46 15.72
CA THR A 146 1.83 10.79 17.00
C THR A 146 3.08 10.65 17.86
N SER A 147 4.29 10.84 17.31
CA SER A 147 5.53 10.81 18.10
C SER A 147 5.79 12.13 18.82
N ASP A 148 5.33 13.27 18.26
CA ASP A 148 5.51 14.58 18.89
C ASP A 148 4.55 14.83 20.08
N ALA A 149 3.47 14.03 20.18
CA ALA A 149 2.52 14.12 21.29
C ALA A 149 2.94 13.33 22.54
N ALA A 150 4.06 12.59 22.46
CA ALA A 150 4.57 11.79 23.59
C ALA A 150 5.67 12.47 24.38
N ASP A 151 6.15 13.66 23.95
CA ASP A 151 7.22 14.43 24.59
C ASP A 151 6.72 15.67 25.35
N GLU A 152 5.40 15.77 25.66
CA GLU A 152 4.85 16.77 26.60
C GLU A 152 4.52 16.16 27.97
#